data_ad36c36a27caaa0a0b2bdf46b4bcb8ff
#
_entry.id   ad36c36a27caaa0a0b2bdf46b4bcb8ff
#
_cell.length_a   1.000
_cell.length_b   1.000
_cell.length_c   1.000
_cell.angle_alpha   90.00
_cell.angle_beta   90.00
_cell.angle_gamma   90.00
#
_symmetry.space_group_name_H-M   'P 1'
#
loop_
_entity.id
_entity.type
_entity.pdbx_description
1 polymer ?
#
loop_
_entity_poly.entity_id
_entity_poly.type
_entity_poly.pdbx_seq_one_letter_code
_entity_poly.pdbx_strand_id
1 'polypeptide(L)'
;MTVEEFGDVVALWSVQEKSAGDVVLAACDLLVAGVDGPAVSRLAAASVREGFDMHVLEEALRELGLEHHDHGTEAGKEAGLRAMARRTLSGELAPRDLTRWVHRTCGHDRIALAAELALLDDVYDSLGVTTLSEADVDADVMAEVRRITR
;
A
#
# COMPACT_ATOMS: atom_id res chain seq x y z
N MET A 1 -8.03 11.99 -8.36
CA MET A 1 -7.20 11.74 -7.14
C MET A 1 -7.93 12.28 -5.92
N THR A 2 -8.22 11.42 -4.99
CA THR A 2 -8.77 11.77 -3.68
C THR A 2 -7.65 11.81 -2.63
N VAL A 3 -7.94 12.38 -1.46
CA VAL A 3 -6.98 12.38 -0.33
C VAL A 3 -6.66 10.94 0.11
N GLU A 4 -7.65 10.05 0.10
CA GLU A 4 -7.46 8.65 0.43
C GLU A 4 -6.52 7.93 -0.57
N GLU A 5 -6.75 8.13 -1.86
CA GLU A 5 -5.87 7.58 -2.92
C GLU A 5 -4.44 8.11 -2.81
N PHE A 6 -4.29 9.39 -2.49
CA PHE A 6 -2.96 9.96 -2.21
C PHE A 6 -2.31 9.28 -0.99
N GLY A 7 -3.07 9.06 0.07
CA GLY A 7 -2.60 8.30 1.23
C GLY A 7 -2.11 6.90 0.88
N ASP A 8 -2.80 6.22 -0.04
CA ASP A 8 -2.37 4.92 -0.55
C ASP A 8 -1.04 5.00 -1.32
N VAL A 9 -0.86 6.03 -2.14
CA VAL A 9 0.42 6.23 -2.87
C VAL A 9 1.56 6.43 -1.87
N VAL A 10 1.36 7.23 -0.82
CA VAL A 10 2.37 7.44 0.22
C VAL A 10 2.65 6.14 1.00
N ALA A 11 1.61 5.38 1.34
CA ALA A 11 1.77 4.09 2.01
C ALA A 11 2.56 3.09 1.15
N LEU A 12 2.27 3.03 -0.15
CA LEU A 12 3.00 2.20 -1.11
C LEU A 12 4.45 2.64 -1.28
N TRP A 13 4.70 3.95 -1.28
CA TRP A 13 6.08 4.46 -1.27
C TRP A 13 6.83 4.04 0.01
N SER A 14 6.18 4.07 1.17
CA SER A 14 6.80 3.70 2.44
C SER A 14 7.21 2.22 2.51
N VAL A 15 6.58 1.36 1.72
CA VAL A 15 6.93 -0.07 1.58
C VAL A 15 7.67 -0.37 0.26
N GLN A 16 8.18 0.65 -0.42
CA GLN A 16 9.01 0.55 -1.63
C GLN A 16 8.28 0.01 -2.88
N GLU A 17 6.97 0.10 -2.91
CA GLU A 17 6.14 -0.29 -4.06
C GLU A 17 5.86 0.89 -5.02
N LYS A 18 6.14 2.10 -4.59
CA LYS A 18 6.08 3.34 -5.37
C LYS A 18 7.34 4.16 -5.15
N SER A 19 7.71 4.98 -6.12
CA SER A 19 8.84 5.90 -6.03
C SER A 19 8.46 7.22 -5.36
N ALA A 20 9.47 7.99 -4.94
CA ALA A 20 9.25 9.36 -4.49
C ALA A 20 8.63 10.23 -5.61
N GLY A 21 9.03 9.99 -6.87
CA GLY A 21 8.43 10.66 -8.02
C GLY A 21 6.94 10.39 -8.16
N ASP A 22 6.48 9.17 -7.85
CA ASP A 22 5.04 8.84 -7.85
C ASP A 22 4.28 9.66 -6.81
N VAL A 23 4.88 9.91 -5.64
CA VAL A 23 4.29 10.76 -4.60
C VAL A 23 4.17 12.21 -5.07
N VAL A 24 5.22 12.74 -5.72
CA VAL A 24 5.19 14.10 -6.29
C VAL A 24 4.09 14.22 -7.35
N LEU A 25 4.00 13.27 -8.26
CA LEU A 25 2.95 13.25 -9.29
C LEU A 25 1.55 13.13 -8.68
N ALA A 26 1.39 12.32 -7.64
CA ALA A 26 0.11 12.22 -6.92
C ALA A 26 -0.28 13.55 -6.24
N ALA A 27 0.70 14.31 -5.72
CA ALA A 27 0.43 15.65 -5.20
C ALA A 27 -0.04 16.60 -6.31
N CYS A 28 0.54 16.52 -7.51
CA CYS A 28 0.05 17.27 -8.67
C CYS A 28 -1.39 16.90 -9.03
N ASP A 29 -1.71 15.60 -9.01
CA ASP A 29 -3.07 15.11 -9.29
C ASP A 29 -4.08 15.60 -8.25
N LEU A 30 -3.69 15.72 -6.97
CA LEU A 30 -4.53 16.34 -5.94
C LEU A 30 -4.85 17.81 -6.28
N LEU A 31 -3.86 18.59 -6.69
CA LEU A 31 -4.07 19.98 -7.08
C LEU A 31 -5.02 20.09 -8.27
N VAL A 32 -4.86 19.23 -9.28
CA VAL A 32 -5.77 19.18 -10.44
C VAL A 32 -7.19 18.81 -10.02
N ALA A 33 -7.35 17.97 -9.01
CA ALA A 33 -8.65 17.59 -8.46
C ALA A 33 -9.27 18.67 -7.54
N GLY A 34 -8.57 19.78 -7.33
CA GLY A 34 -9.04 20.88 -6.51
C GLY A 34 -8.76 20.76 -5.01
N VAL A 35 -7.94 19.77 -4.63
CA VAL A 35 -7.46 19.61 -3.25
C VAL A 35 -6.16 20.38 -3.13
N ASP A 36 -6.23 21.64 -2.75
CA ASP A 36 -5.08 22.53 -2.69
C ASP A 36 -4.70 22.89 -1.24
N GLY A 37 -3.49 23.42 -1.12
CA GLY A 37 -2.95 23.90 0.14
C GLY A 37 -1.46 24.21 -0.02
N PRO A 38 -0.87 25.05 0.87
CA PRO A 38 0.52 25.44 0.73
C PRO A 38 1.51 24.25 0.85
N ALA A 39 1.22 23.27 1.69
CA ALA A 39 2.10 22.12 1.86
C ALA A 39 1.97 21.14 0.69
N VAL A 40 0.77 20.86 0.20
CA VAL A 40 0.55 20.04 -1.00
C VAL A 40 1.19 20.70 -2.22
N SER A 41 1.09 22.03 -2.34
CA SER A 41 1.72 22.77 -3.44
C SER A 41 3.24 22.69 -3.41
N ARG A 42 3.85 22.75 -2.23
CA ARG A 42 5.31 22.56 -2.08
C ARG A 42 5.74 21.15 -2.47
N LEU A 43 4.99 20.15 -2.06
CA LEU A 43 5.26 18.74 -2.43
C LEU A 43 5.11 18.54 -3.94
N ALA A 44 4.07 19.08 -4.56
CA ALA A 44 3.85 19.00 -6.00
C ALA A 44 4.94 19.73 -6.81
N ALA A 45 5.60 20.74 -6.23
CA ALA A 45 6.70 21.48 -6.85
C ALA A 45 8.05 20.77 -6.71
N ALA A 46 8.15 19.69 -5.97
CA ALA A 46 9.37 18.92 -5.83
C ALA A 46 9.73 18.21 -7.14
N SER A 47 11.00 17.81 -7.24
CA SER A 47 11.50 17.10 -8.41
C SER A 47 10.99 15.65 -8.45
N VAL A 48 10.35 15.27 -9.55
CA VAL A 48 9.96 13.86 -9.79
C VAL A 48 11.19 12.95 -9.79
N ARG A 49 12.31 13.43 -10.27
CA ARG A 49 13.55 12.66 -10.39
C ARG A 49 14.33 12.59 -9.07
N GLU A 50 14.43 13.72 -8.37
CA GLU A 50 15.23 13.85 -7.15
C GLU A 50 14.44 13.58 -5.88
N GLY A 51 13.09 13.65 -5.97
CA GLY A 51 12.19 13.45 -4.85
C GLY A 51 12.00 14.70 -4.00
N PHE A 52 11.67 14.49 -2.75
CA PHE A 52 11.31 15.55 -1.80
C PHE A 52 12.03 15.36 -0.46
N ASP A 53 12.11 16.43 0.30
CA ASP A 53 12.53 16.38 1.70
C ASP A 53 11.39 15.79 2.56
N MET A 54 11.72 14.95 3.54
CA MET A 54 10.73 14.30 4.43
C MET A 54 9.86 15.32 5.15
N HIS A 55 10.40 16.46 5.54
CA HIS A 55 9.66 17.53 6.19
C HIS A 55 8.53 18.07 5.30
N VAL A 56 8.77 18.18 3.99
CA VAL A 56 7.76 18.61 3.02
C VAL A 56 6.62 17.60 2.95
N LEU A 57 6.92 16.31 2.93
CA LEU A 57 5.89 15.26 2.96
C LEU A 57 5.08 15.29 4.27
N GLU A 58 5.77 15.38 5.42
CA GLU A 58 5.10 15.41 6.72
C GLU A 58 4.13 16.59 6.84
N GLU A 59 4.53 17.76 6.37
CA GLU A 59 3.64 18.93 6.33
C GLU A 59 2.43 18.72 5.44
N ALA A 60 2.62 18.13 4.25
CA ALA A 60 1.53 17.82 3.32
C ALA A 60 0.55 16.81 3.93
N LEU A 61 1.04 15.74 4.56
CA LEU A 61 0.20 14.76 5.23
C LEU A 61 -0.60 15.39 6.38
N ARG A 62 0.03 16.24 7.17
CA ARG A 62 -0.66 16.96 8.26
C ARG A 62 -1.76 17.88 7.72
N GLU A 63 -1.47 18.63 6.66
CA GLU A 63 -2.45 19.50 5.98
C GLU A 63 -3.66 18.73 5.47
N LEU A 64 -3.44 17.51 4.97
CA LEU A 64 -4.48 16.63 4.45
C LEU A 64 -5.20 15.82 5.53
N GLY A 65 -4.76 15.90 6.80
CA GLY A 65 -5.32 15.11 7.89
C GLY A 65 -4.94 13.62 7.84
N LEU A 66 -3.84 13.30 7.16
CA LEU A 66 -3.31 11.94 7.04
C LEU A 66 -2.23 11.67 8.07
N GLU A 67 -2.16 10.43 8.55
CA GLU A 67 -1.10 9.99 9.45
C GLU A 67 0.20 9.77 8.67
N HIS A 68 1.32 10.16 9.31
CA HIS A 68 2.66 9.83 8.84
C HIS A 68 3.17 8.59 9.59
N HIS A 69 3.75 7.67 8.84
CA HIS A 69 4.40 6.48 9.37
C HIS A 69 5.85 6.41 8.89
N ASP A 70 6.78 6.23 9.80
CA ASP A 70 8.18 6.03 9.46
C ASP A 70 8.39 4.71 8.71
N HIS A 71 9.39 4.67 7.82
CA HIS A 71 9.76 3.46 7.10
C HIS A 71 10.11 2.32 8.05
N GLY A 72 9.64 1.12 7.74
CA GLY A 72 9.95 -0.10 8.47
C GLY A 72 9.16 -0.28 9.77
N THR A 73 8.31 0.66 10.15
CA THR A 73 7.44 0.51 11.32
C THR A 73 6.28 -0.45 11.04
N GLU A 74 5.74 -1.04 12.08
CA GLU A 74 4.55 -1.90 11.98
C GLU A 74 3.37 -1.13 11.37
N ALA A 75 3.10 0.09 11.86
CA ALA A 75 2.04 0.94 11.33
C ALA A 75 2.23 1.27 9.85
N GLY A 76 3.46 1.55 9.42
CA GLY A 76 3.78 1.79 8.01
C GLY A 76 3.54 0.56 7.13
N LYS A 77 3.92 -0.61 7.62
CA LYS A 77 3.66 -1.89 6.92
C LYS A 77 2.17 -2.23 6.84
N GLU A 78 1.41 -1.97 7.90
CA GLU A 78 -0.05 -2.15 7.87
C GLU A 78 -0.72 -1.20 6.86
N ALA A 79 -0.32 0.06 6.83
CA ALA A 79 -0.82 1.01 5.84
C ALA A 79 -0.50 0.56 4.41
N GLY A 80 0.74 0.12 4.17
CA GLY A 80 1.17 -0.46 2.90
C GLY A 80 0.38 -1.72 2.52
N LEU A 81 0.13 -2.60 3.48
CA LEU A 81 -0.68 -3.81 3.28
C LEU A 81 -2.10 -3.46 2.87
N ARG A 82 -2.75 -2.50 3.53
CA ARG A 82 -4.10 -2.06 3.14
C ARG A 82 -4.13 -1.47 1.73
N ALA A 83 -3.11 -0.69 1.35
CA ALA A 83 -2.99 -0.16 -0.01
C ALA A 83 -2.78 -1.27 -1.04
N MET A 84 -1.94 -2.26 -0.77
CA MET A 84 -1.75 -3.43 -1.62
C MET A 84 -3.03 -4.28 -1.74
N ALA A 85 -3.77 -4.44 -0.65
CA ALA A 85 -5.06 -5.12 -0.64
C ALA A 85 -6.10 -4.39 -1.52
N ARG A 86 -6.16 -3.06 -1.48
CA ARG A 86 -7.03 -2.29 -2.39
C ARG A 86 -6.66 -2.46 -3.86
N ARG A 87 -5.35 -2.54 -4.18
CA ARG A 87 -4.90 -2.87 -5.55
C ARG A 87 -5.33 -4.27 -5.99
N THR A 88 -5.38 -5.21 -5.06
CA THR A 88 -5.88 -6.56 -5.34
C THR A 88 -7.39 -6.54 -5.59
N LEU A 89 -8.16 -5.77 -4.82
CA LEU A 89 -9.60 -5.59 -5.06
C LEU A 89 -9.89 -4.95 -6.41
N SER A 90 -9.08 -3.99 -6.84
CA SER A 90 -9.24 -3.33 -8.14
C SER A 90 -8.79 -4.18 -9.34
N GLY A 91 -8.14 -5.31 -9.09
CA GLY A 91 -7.60 -6.19 -10.14
C GLY A 91 -6.23 -5.79 -10.66
N GLU A 92 -5.60 -4.77 -10.08
CA GLU A 92 -4.23 -4.35 -10.45
C GLU A 92 -3.16 -5.34 -9.99
N LEU A 93 -3.44 -6.08 -8.92
CA LEU A 93 -2.52 -7.05 -8.33
C LEU A 93 -3.22 -8.40 -8.19
N ALA A 94 -2.57 -9.46 -8.69
CA ALA A 94 -3.09 -10.80 -8.55
C ALA A 94 -3.05 -11.28 -7.08
N PRO A 95 -4.02 -12.11 -6.63
CA PRO A 95 -4.04 -12.63 -5.26
C PRO A 95 -2.74 -13.29 -4.82
N ARG A 96 -2.14 -14.11 -5.68
CA ARG A 96 -0.87 -14.79 -5.40
C ARG A 96 0.31 -13.80 -5.26
N ASP A 97 0.34 -12.75 -6.05
CA ASP A 97 1.38 -11.72 -5.97
C ASP A 97 1.26 -10.95 -4.65
N LEU A 98 0.04 -10.69 -4.18
CA LEU A 98 -0.20 -10.09 -2.86
C LEU A 98 0.36 -10.96 -1.75
N THR A 99 0.01 -12.25 -1.70
CA THR A 99 0.45 -13.15 -0.62
C THR A 99 1.97 -13.31 -0.62
N ARG A 100 2.59 -13.39 -1.79
CA ARG A 100 4.05 -13.44 -1.93
C ARG A 100 4.72 -12.17 -1.40
N TRP A 101 4.18 -11.00 -1.73
CA TRP A 101 4.66 -9.74 -1.21
C TRP A 101 4.51 -9.66 0.32
N VAL A 102 3.35 -10.07 0.85
CA VAL A 102 3.08 -10.09 2.30
C VAL A 102 4.07 -10.98 3.02
N HIS A 103 4.28 -12.20 2.55
CA HIS A 103 5.22 -13.15 3.14
C HIS A 103 6.63 -12.57 3.21
N ARG A 104 7.10 -11.98 2.11
CA ARG A 104 8.43 -11.38 2.01
C ARG A 104 8.60 -10.13 2.87
N THR A 105 7.58 -9.25 2.89
CA THR A 105 7.65 -7.93 3.53
C THR A 105 7.24 -7.96 5.00
N CYS A 106 6.18 -8.69 5.34
CA CYS A 106 5.59 -8.72 6.67
C CYS A 106 5.98 -9.97 7.48
N GLY A 107 6.25 -11.10 6.82
CA GLY A 107 6.47 -12.38 7.47
C GLY A 107 5.21 -12.93 8.14
N HIS A 108 5.37 -14.02 8.94
CA HIS A 108 4.24 -14.71 9.57
C HIS A 108 3.76 -14.07 10.88
N ASP A 109 4.67 -13.67 11.75
CA ASP A 109 4.36 -13.37 13.15
C ASP A 109 4.58 -11.91 13.56
N ARG A 110 5.05 -11.07 12.65
CA ARG A 110 5.44 -9.68 12.97
C ARG A 110 4.30 -8.68 12.87
N ILE A 111 3.38 -8.92 11.94
CA ILE A 111 2.25 -8.04 11.65
C ILE A 111 0.98 -8.88 11.72
N ALA A 112 0.18 -8.69 12.77
CA ALA A 112 -1.04 -9.46 12.98
C ALA A 112 -2.01 -9.39 11.80
N LEU A 113 -2.15 -8.21 11.19
CA LEU A 113 -3.01 -8.00 10.02
C LEU A 113 -2.60 -8.83 8.81
N ALA A 114 -1.31 -9.18 8.68
CA ALA A 114 -0.75 -9.92 7.57
C ALA A 114 -0.75 -11.44 7.77
N ALA A 115 -1.03 -11.93 8.97
CA ALA A 115 -0.82 -13.33 9.35
C ALA A 115 -1.55 -14.32 8.44
N GLU A 116 -2.82 -14.09 8.16
CA GLU A 116 -3.63 -14.98 7.32
C GLU A 116 -3.13 -15.00 5.86
N LEU A 117 -2.78 -13.84 5.31
CA LEU A 117 -2.25 -13.76 3.94
C LEU A 117 -0.89 -14.44 3.81
N ALA A 118 -0.04 -14.37 4.84
CA ALA A 118 1.24 -15.08 4.86
C ALA A 118 1.03 -16.60 4.88
N LEU A 119 0.05 -17.10 5.63
CA LEU A 119 -0.32 -18.52 5.63
C LEU A 119 -0.87 -18.96 4.27
N LEU A 120 -1.68 -18.13 3.61
CA LEU A 120 -2.21 -18.43 2.28
C LEU A 120 -1.10 -18.51 1.22
N ASP A 121 -0.01 -17.78 1.38
CA ASP A 121 1.16 -17.92 0.51
C ASP A 121 1.77 -19.34 0.61
N ASP A 122 1.87 -19.88 1.82
CA ASP A 122 2.32 -21.26 2.03
C ASP A 122 1.35 -22.28 1.40
N VAL A 123 0.04 -22.01 1.42
CA VAL A 123 -0.95 -22.86 0.76
C VAL A 123 -0.75 -22.89 -0.75
N TYR A 124 -0.46 -21.75 -1.39
CA TYR A 124 -0.12 -21.74 -2.81
C TYR A 124 1.08 -22.63 -3.13
N ASP A 125 2.11 -22.58 -2.30
CA ASP A 125 3.32 -23.40 -2.48
C ASP A 125 3.07 -24.89 -2.26
N SER A 126 1.97 -25.24 -1.58
CA SER A 126 1.58 -26.61 -1.24
C SER A 126 0.49 -27.20 -2.12
N LEU A 127 0.04 -26.50 -3.17
CA LEU A 127 -1.08 -26.96 -4.02
C LEU A 127 -0.86 -28.33 -4.66
N GLY A 128 0.40 -28.70 -4.94
CA GLY A 128 0.73 -29.99 -5.52
C GLY A 128 0.48 -31.20 -4.60
N VAL A 129 0.29 -30.98 -3.30
CA VAL A 129 0.07 -32.01 -2.27
C VAL A 129 -1.27 -31.88 -1.57
N THR A 130 -2.14 -31.00 -2.04
CA THR A 130 -3.48 -30.76 -1.50
C THR A 130 -4.56 -31.03 -2.55
N THR A 131 -5.83 -31.07 -2.13
CA THR A 131 -6.98 -31.14 -3.04
C THR A 131 -7.49 -29.78 -3.49
N LEU A 132 -6.89 -28.69 -2.98
CA LEU A 132 -7.26 -27.32 -3.32
C LEU A 132 -6.74 -26.94 -4.70
N SER A 133 -7.52 -26.14 -5.44
CA SER A 133 -7.09 -25.48 -6.66
C SER A 133 -6.57 -24.08 -6.36
N GLU A 134 -5.82 -23.50 -7.32
CA GLU A 134 -5.38 -22.10 -7.24
C GLU A 134 -6.59 -21.16 -7.09
N ALA A 135 -7.69 -21.42 -7.80
CA ALA A 135 -8.92 -20.64 -7.70
C ALA A 135 -9.53 -20.67 -6.29
N ASP A 136 -9.43 -21.78 -5.57
CA ASP A 136 -9.90 -21.90 -4.19
C ASP A 136 -9.09 -20.98 -3.27
N VAL A 137 -7.77 -20.98 -3.42
CA VAL A 137 -6.89 -20.10 -2.63
C VAL A 137 -7.08 -18.63 -3.00
N ASP A 138 -7.25 -18.32 -4.28
CA ASP A 138 -7.57 -16.95 -4.74
C ASP A 138 -8.85 -16.45 -4.07
N ALA A 139 -9.88 -17.28 -3.94
CA ALA A 139 -11.13 -16.91 -3.26
C ALA A 139 -10.91 -16.62 -1.77
N ASP A 140 -10.07 -17.40 -1.10
CA ASP A 140 -9.73 -17.18 0.31
C ASP A 140 -8.93 -15.88 0.49
N VAL A 141 -7.98 -15.60 -0.41
CA VAL A 141 -7.25 -14.32 -0.42
C VAL A 141 -8.20 -13.15 -0.60
N MET A 142 -9.13 -13.23 -1.55
CA MET A 142 -10.09 -12.15 -1.79
C MET A 142 -11.02 -11.92 -0.60
N ALA A 143 -11.41 -12.98 0.12
CA ALA A 143 -12.20 -12.85 1.36
C ALA A 143 -11.41 -12.10 2.44
N GLU A 144 -10.14 -12.46 2.63
CA GLU A 144 -9.25 -11.79 3.60
C GLU A 144 -8.98 -10.33 3.21
N VAL A 145 -8.74 -10.07 1.93
CA VAL A 145 -8.55 -8.72 1.40
C VAL A 145 -9.76 -7.82 1.70
N ARG A 146 -10.98 -8.33 1.50
CA ARG A 146 -12.20 -7.60 1.85
C ARG A 146 -12.30 -7.32 3.35
N ARG A 147 -11.86 -8.25 4.19
CA ARG A 147 -11.85 -8.08 5.64
C ARG A 147 -10.91 -6.94 6.06
N ILE A 148 -9.70 -6.89 5.54
CA ILE A 148 -8.68 -5.90 5.95
C ILE A 148 -8.87 -4.52 5.34
N THR A 149 -9.68 -4.40 4.30
CA THR A 149 -9.97 -3.11 3.62
C THR A 149 -11.29 -2.47 4.06
N ARG A 150 -12.01 -3.07 4.99
CA ARG A 150 -13.28 -2.53 5.54
C ARG A 150 -13.10 -1.27 6.36
#